data_7547c745b00316a655c7005dc10ebead
#
_entry.id   7547c745b00316a655c7005dc10ebead
#
_cell.length_a   1.000
_cell.length_b   1.000
_cell.length_c   1.000
_cell.angle_alpha   90.00
_cell.angle_beta   90.00
_cell.angle_gamma   90.00
#
_symmetry.space_group_name_H-M   'P 1'
#
loop_
_entity.id
_entity.type
_entity.pdbx_description
1 polymer ?
#
loop_
_entity_poly.entity_id
_entity_poly.type
_entity_poly.pdbx_seq_one_letter_code
_entity_poly.pdbx_strand_id
1 'polypeptide(L)'
;MRLRLVTRIALCGAAATLAGCSMMESTMMGKAEEKSLYERLGGKPAITAVVDDFVGRVAADNRINGKFANANIPRLKMLLVEQICQASGGPCTYTGRDMKTTHAGMGINGSEFDALVGDLVTTLNKFKVPEREKNDLLGALGPMKKDIAERP
;
A
#
# COMPACT_ATOMS: atom_id res chain seq x y z
N MET A 1 23.04 -47.13 -47.41
CA MET A 1 24.27 -47.54 -48.13
C MET A 1 25.44 -46.76 -47.57
N ARG A 2 26.43 -47.52 -46.99
CA ARG A 2 27.82 -47.18 -46.62
C ARG A 2 28.04 -46.04 -45.64
N LEU A 3 28.29 -46.22 -44.32
CA LEU A 3 29.43 -46.86 -43.61
C LEU A 3 30.84 -46.35 -43.99
N ARG A 4 31.52 -45.70 -43.03
CA ARG A 4 32.93 -45.74 -42.66
C ARG A 4 33.16 -44.65 -41.58
N LEU A 5 33.31 -44.92 -40.37
CA LEU A 5 34.31 -45.51 -39.44
C LEU A 5 35.77 -45.23 -39.89
N VAL A 6 36.47 -44.35 -39.20
CA VAL A 6 37.90 -44.43 -38.94
C VAL A 6 38.24 -43.84 -37.56
N THR A 7 38.72 -44.69 -36.71
CA THR A 7 39.41 -44.54 -35.42
C THR A 7 40.88 -44.12 -35.62
N ARG A 8 41.47 -43.37 -34.66
CA ARG A 8 42.84 -43.42 -34.13
C ARG A 8 43.03 -42.29 -33.09
N ILE A 9 43.11 -42.53 -31.83
CA ILE A 9 44.17 -42.95 -30.86
C ILE A 9 45.52 -42.24 -31.02
N ALA A 10 45.90 -41.46 -30.01
CA ALA A 10 47.21 -41.32 -29.33
C ALA A 10 47.12 -40.09 -28.38
N LEU A 11 47.19 -40.20 -27.13
CA LEU A 11 48.17 -40.58 -26.08
C LEU A 11 49.22 -39.48 -25.78
N CYS A 12 49.42 -39.21 -24.48
CA CYS A 12 50.47 -38.47 -23.78
C CYS A 12 50.30 -36.95 -23.71
N GLY A 13 50.40 -36.29 -22.61
CA GLY A 13 50.96 -36.57 -21.29
C GLY A 13 51.09 -35.25 -20.54
N ALA A 14 51.28 -35.42 -19.25
CA ALA A 14 51.94 -34.49 -18.31
C ALA A 14 51.14 -33.34 -17.66
N ALA A 15 51.07 -33.50 -16.37
CA ALA A 15 50.67 -32.64 -15.29
C ALA A 15 51.18 -31.17 -15.35
N ALA A 16 50.30 -30.27 -14.97
CA ALA A 16 50.68 -29.04 -14.30
C ALA A 16 49.55 -28.61 -13.34
N THR A 17 49.82 -28.74 -12.06
CA THR A 17 49.08 -28.17 -10.97
C THR A 17 49.16 -26.64 -11.02
N LEU A 18 48.04 -25.96 -11.19
CA LEU A 18 47.94 -24.56 -10.83
C LEU A 18 46.65 -24.33 -10.07
N ALA A 19 46.84 -23.80 -8.86
CA ALA A 19 45.84 -23.39 -7.93
C ALA A 19 44.82 -22.46 -8.60
N GLY A 20 43.59 -22.95 -8.77
CA GLY A 20 42.48 -22.13 -9.17
C GLY A 20 41.99 -21.29 -8.01
N CYS A 21 42.21 -19.99 -8.05
CA CYS A 21 41.43 -19.03 -7.26
C CYS A 21 39.95 -19.25 -7.52
N SER A 22 39.27 -19.80 -6.53
CA SER A 22 37.81 -19.80 -6.47
C SER A 22 37.40 -18.35 -6.28
N MET A 23 37.13 -17.65 -7.37
CA MET A 23 36.37 -16.39 -7.31
C MET A 23 34.99 -16.77 -6.84
N MET A 24 34.72 -16.49 -5.57
CA MET A 24 33.41 -16.41 -4.98
C MET A 24 32.71 -15.22 -5.69
N GLU A 25 32.00 -15.56 -6.74
CA GLU A 25 31.03 -14.65 -7.36
C GLU A 25 29.89 -14.49 -6.36
N SER A 26 30.07 -13.51 -5.46
CA SER A 26 28.98 -13.00 -4.64
C SER A 26 27.94 -12.42 -5.59
N THR A 27 27.00 -13.24 -5.99
CA THR A 27 25.76 -12.81 -6.61
C THR A 27 25.07 -11.91 -5.57
N MET A 28 25.32 -10.62 -5.66
CA MET A 28 24.46 -9.61 -5.05
C MET A 28 23.10 -9.75 -5.72
N MET A 29 22.27 -10.65 -5.16
CA MET A 29 20.82 -10.59 -5.39
C MET A 29 20.39 -9.24 -4.84
N GLY A 30 20.32 -8.26 -5.73
CA GLY A 30 19.66 -7.01 -5.45
C GLY A 30 18.25 -7.34 -4.95
N LYS A 31 18.02 -7.14 -3.65
CA LYS A 31 16.68 -7.21 -3.07
C LYS A 31 15.85 -6.22 -3.89
N ALA A 32 14.99 -6.73 -4.76
CA ALA A 32 14.04 -5.88 -5.46
C ALA A 32 13.31 -5.08 -4.39
N GLU A 33 13.49 -3.77 -4.38
CA GLU A 33 12.78 -2.91 -3.44
C GLU A 33 11.29 -3.13 -3.65
N GLU A 34 10.64 -3.70 -2.64
CA GLU A 34 9.21 -3.93 -2.68
C GLU A 34 8.52 -2.55 -2.74
N LYS A 35 7.69 -2.34 -3.76
CA LYS A 35 6.95 -1.10 -3.96
C LYS A 35 6.20 -0.73 -2.69
N SER A 36 6.26 0.54 -2.29
CA SER A 36 5.48 1.07 -1.19
C SER A 36 3.98 0.81 -1.42
N LEU A 37 3.19 0.80 -0.35
CA LEU A 37 1.73 0.69 -0.48
C LEU A 37 1.18 1.83 -1.36
N TYR A 38 1.74 3.04 -1.23
CA TYR A 38 1.39 4.18 -2.07
C TYR A 38 1.53 3.88 -3.57
N GLU A 39 2.66 3.29 -3.98
CA GLU A 39 2.90 2.92 -5.38
C GLU A 39 1.96 1.79 -5.84
N ARG A 40 1.72 0.81 -4.97
CA ARG A 40 0.79 -0.30 -5.24
C ARG A 40 -0.67 0.16 -5.36
N LEU A 41 -1.05 1.20 -4.65
CA LEU A 41 -2.37 1.85 -4.75
C LEU A 41 -2.53 2.71 -6.01
N GLY A 42 -1.44 2.95 -6.78
CA GLY A 42 -1.47 3.77 -7.99
C GLY A 42 -1.15 5.25 -7.77
N GLY A 43 -0.58 5.59 -6.60
CA GLY A 43 -0.12 6.92 -6.28
C GLY A 43 -1.22 7.95 -6.03
N LYS A 44 -0.83 9.21 -5.96
CA LYS A 44 -1.74 10.32 -5.61
C LYS A 44 -2.98 10.42 -6.51
N PRO A 45 -2.91 10.24 -7.83
CA PRO A 45 -4.10 10.31 -8.69
C PRO A 45 -5.17 9.27 -8.34
N ALA A 46 -4.76 8.02 -8.10
CA ALA A 46 -5.67 6.95 -7.73
C ALA A 46 -6.26 7.17 -6.33
N ILE A 47 -5.43 7.59 -5.35
CA ILE A 47 -5.88 7.95 -4.00
C ILE A 47 -6.91 9.10 -4.07
N THR A 48 -6.69 10.11 -4.90
CA THR A 48 -7.63 11.22 -5.07
C THR A 48 -8.98 10.74 -5.60
N ALA A 49 -8.99 9.87 -6.61
CA ALA A 49 -10.24 9.33 -7.16
C ALA A 49 -11.00 8.49 -6.11
N VAL A 50 -10.29 7.69 -5.32
CA VAL A 50 -10.88 6.93 -4.21
C VAL A 50 -11.47 7.87 -3.15
N VAL A 51 -10.74 8.91 -2.74
CA VAL A 51 -11.21 9.87 -1.74
C VAL A 51 -12.45 10.64 -2.24
N ASP A 52 -12.49 11.00 -3.51
CA ASP A 52 -13.65 11.68 -4.10
C ASP A 52 -14.93 10.84 -4.02
N ASP A 53 -14.86 9.57 -4.39
CA ASP A 53 -16.00 8.64 -4.29
C ASP A 53 -16.36 8.34 -2.83
N PHE A 54 -15.36 8.11 -2.01
CA PHE A 54 -15.53 7.84 -0.57
C PHE A 54 -16.28 8.97 0.14
N VAL A 55 -15.87 10.22 -0.04
CA VAL A 55 -16.55 11.38 0.57
C VAL A 55 -17.97 11.51 0.04
N GLY A 56 -18.22 11.24 -1.24
CA GLY A 56 -19.56 11.19 -1.81
C GLY A 56 -20.45 10.13 -1.14
N ARG A 57 -19.89 8.97 -0.84
CA ARG A 57 -20.59 7.88 -0.15
C ARG A 57 -20.90 8.23 1.30
N VAL A 58 -19.92 8.75 2.04
CA VAL A 58 -20.10 9.25 3.42
C VAL A 58 -21.20 10.31 3.51
N ALA A 59 -21.27 11.22 2.53
CA ALA A 59 -22.33 12.23 2.48
C ALA A 59 -23.73 11.63 2.28
N ALA A 60 -23.83 10.46 1.68
CA ALA A 60 -25.08 9.73 1.48
C ALA A 60 -25.44 8.76 2.61
N ASP A 61 -24.49 8.45 3.52
CA ASP A 61 -24.73 7.53 4.64
C ASP A 61 -25.37 8.24 5.83
N ASN A 62 -26.67 8.03 6.04
CA ASN A 62 -27.44 8.62 7.12
C ASN A 62 -26.97 8.27 8.54
N ARG A 63 -26.13 7.24 8.69
CA ARG A 63 -25.55 6.84 9.98
C ARG A 63 -24.50 7.82 10.47
N ILE A 64 -23.80 8.50 9.54
CA ILE A 64 -22.61 9.29 9.85
C ILE A 64 -22.57 10.67 9.20
N ASN A 65 -23.36 10.93 8.14
CA ASN A 65 -23.31 12.18 7.38
C ASN A 65 -23.52 13.44 8.24
N GLY A 66 -24.30 13.35 9.31
CA GLY A 66 -24.49 14.44 10.26
C GLY A 66 -23.21 14.97 10.90
N LYS A 67 -22.18 14.12 11.05
CA LYS A 67 -20.87 14.52 11.58
C LYS A 67 -20.09 15.42 10.61
N PHE A 68 -20.47 15.40 9.33
CA PHE A 68 -19.82 16.16 8.26
C PHE A 68 -20.62 17.38 7.80
N ALA A 69 -21.78 17.66 8.41
CA ALA A 69 -22.70 18.72 7.98
C ALA A 69 -22.05 20.12 7.88
N ASN A 70 -21.08 20.41 8.75
CA ASN A 70 -20.36 21.68 8.78
C ASN A 70 -18.91 21.56 8.24
N ALA A 71 -18.56 20.46 7.60
CA ALA A 71 -17.21 20.23 7.12
C ALA A 71 -16.97 21.02 5.81
N ASN A 72 -15.78 21.63 5.70
CA ASN A 72 -15.31 22.15 4.43
C ASN A 72 -14.87 20.95 3.56
N ILE A 73 -15.74 20.50 2.68
CA ILE A 73 -15.54 19.29 1.86
C ILE A 73 -14.28 19.35 0.99
N PRO A 74 -13.95 20.44 0.27
CA PRO A 74 -12.69 20.53 -0.46
C PRO A 74 -11.47 20.35 0.43
N ARG A 75 -11.44 20.99 1.61
CA ARG A 75 -10.36 20.84 2.58
C ARG A 75 -10.30 19.43 3.16
N LEU A 76 -11.44 18.82 3.49
CA LEU A 76 -11.52 17.44 3.97
C LEU A 76 -10.91 16.46 2.97
N LYS A 77 -11.30 16.56 1.70
CA LYS A 77 -10.75 15.71 0.63
C LYS A 77 -9.23 15.86 0.51
N MET A 78 -8.74 17.10 0.52
CA MET A 78 -7.30 17.37 0.46
C MET A 78 -6.55 16.69 1.61
N LEU A 79 -7.04 16.86 2.84
CA LEU A 79 -6.42 16.27 4.04
C LEU A 79 -6.48 14.74 4.04
N LEU A 80 -7.57 14.14 3.57
CA LEU A 80 -7.68 12.69 3.42
C LEU A 80 -6.67 12.13 2.39
N VAL A 81 -6.50 12.83 1.27
CA VAL A 81 -5.48 12.46 0.26
C VAL A 81 -4.08 12.53 0.86
N GLU A 82 -3.74 13.60 1.57
CA GLU A 82 -2.45 13.74 2.25
C GLU A 82 -2.23 12.64 3.28
N GLN A 83 -3.23 12.37 4.11
CA GLN A 83 -3.18 11.36 5.16
C GLN A 83 -2.96 9.95 4.59
N ILE A 84 -3.74 9.56 3.58
CA ILE A 84 -3.60 8.24 2.95
C ILE A 84 -2.25 8.14 2.24
N CYS A 85 -1.83 9.19 1.52
CA CYS A 85 -0.54 9.23 0.85
C CYS A 85 0.61 9.04 1.85
N GLN A 86 0.62 9.79 2.96
CA GLN A 86 1.67 9.66 3.99
C GLN A 86 1.61 8.29 4.67
N ALA A 87 0.43 7.82 5.06
CA ALA A 87 0.25 6.54 5.76
C ALA A 87 0.62 5.33 4.89
N SER A 88 0.55 5.46 3.56
CA SER A 88 0.93 4.42 2.60
C SER A 88 2.40 4.48 2.14
N GLY A 89 3.22 5.37 2.72
CA GLY A 89 4.62 5.53 2.35
C GLY A 89 4.85 6.37 1.10
N GLY A 90 3.92 7.25 0.77
CA GLY A 90 4.04 8.22 -0.32
C GLY A 90 4.81 9.49 0.12
N PRO A 91 5.11 10.38 -0.84
CA PRO A 91 5.94 11.56 -0.61
C PRO A 91 5.18 12.75 0.00
N CYS A 92 3.93 12.56 0.42
CA CYS A 92 3.11 13.63 0.98
C CYS A 92 3.40 13.84 2.47
N THR A 93 3.16 15.06 2.94
CA THR A 93 3.12 15.39 4.36
C THR A 93 1.67 15.75 4.73
N TYR A 94 1.14 15.12 5.76
CA TYR A 94 -0.17 15.47 6.29
C TYR A 94 -0.09 16.82 7.00
N THR A 95 -0.89 17.77 6.53
CA THR A 95 -0.89 19.17 7.04
C THR A 95 -2.05 19.47 7.99
N GLY A 96 -2.87 18.46 8.28
CA GLY A 96 -3.98 18.59 9.22
C GLY A 96 -3.56 18.53 10.67
N ARG A 97 -4.52 18.72 11.58
CA ARG A 97 -4.35 18.48 13.01
C ARG A 97 -4.33 16.98 13.28
N ASP A 98 -3.76 16.56 14.40
CA ASP A 98 -3.84 15.17 14.85
C ASP A 98 -5.30 14.69 15.01
N MET A 99 -5.51 13.38 14.96
CA MET A 99 -6.85 12.78 14.95
C MET A 99 -7.61 13.09 16.23
N LYS A 100 -6.96 13.01 17.37
CA LYS A 100 -7.58 13.28 18.68
C LYS A 100 -8.09 14.71 18.77
N THR A 101 -7.25 15.68 18.42
CA THR A 101 -7.63 17.11 18.44
C THR A 101 -8.72 17.42 17.41
N THR A 102 -8.66 16.79 16.24
CA THR A 102 -9.64 17.02 15.17
C THR A 102 -11.03 16.53 15.52
N HIS A 103 -11.14 15.39 16.24
CA HIS A 103 -12.41 14.73 16.53
C HIS A 103 -12.91 14.96 17.95
N ALA A 104 -12.14 15.68 18.79
CA ALA A 104 -12.53 15.98 20.18
C ALA A 104 -13.89 16.69 20.24
N GLY A 105 -14.78 16.16 21.07
CA GLY A 105 -16.13 16.72 21.26
C GLY A 105 -17.14 16.42 20.14
N MET A 106 -16.77 15.64 19.13
CA MET A 106 -17.70 15.23 18.07
C MET A 106 -18.63 14.09 18.52
N GLY A 107 -18.33 13.44 19.65
CA GLY A 107 -19.12 12.35 20.20
C GLY A 107 -19.20 11.14 19.27
N ILE A 108 -18.15 10.87 18.50
CA ILE A 108 -18.09 9.72 17.58
C ILE A 108 -18.03 8.45 18.43
N ASN A 109 -18.88 7.48 18.11
CA ASN A 109 -18.85 6.17 18.73
C ASN A 109 -18.22 5.12 17.81
N GLY A 110 -17.95 3.92 18.38
CA GLY A 110 -17.30 2.83 17.65
C GLY A 110 -18.07 2.39 16.40
N SER A 111 -19.42 2.37 16.47
CA SER A 111 -20.26 1.95 15.32
C SER A 111 -20.28 3.00 14.19
N GLU A 112 -20.18 4.28 14.51
CA GLU A 112 -20.05 5.35 13.50
C GLU A 112 -18.68 5.27 12.80
N PHE A 113 -17.62 4.97 13.55
CA PHE A 113 -16.30 4.71 12.95
C PHE A 113 -16.33 3.47 12.04
N ASP A 114 -16.96 2.39 12.48
CA ASP A 114 -17.05 1.16 11.69
C ASP A 114 -17.92 1.36 10.43
N ALA A 115 -18.94 2.23 10.48
CA ALA A 115 -19.71 2.64 9.31
C ALA A 115 -18.83 3.37 8.28
N LEU A 116 -17.98 4.30 8.75
CA LEU A 116 -17.01 5.01 7.91
C LEU A 116 -16.04 4.04 7.23
N VAL A 117 -15.50 3.07 7.98
CA VAL A 117 -14.62 2.03 7.43
C VAL A 117 -15.37 1.19 6.39
N GLY A 118 -16.64 0.84 6.62
CA GLY A 118 -17.47 0.12 5.67
C GLY A 118 -17.64 0.88 4.35
N ASP A 119 -17.83 2.18 4.39
CA ASP A 119 -17.90 3.04 3.21
C ASP A 119 -16.57 3.08 2.45
N LEU A 120 -15.45 3.14 3.17
CA LEU A 120 -14.12 3.06 2.56
C LEU A 120 -13.91 1.71 1.86
N VAL A 121 -14.23 0.60 2.52
CA VAL A 121 -14.12 -0.75 1.93
C VAL A 121 -14.98 -0.86 0.67
N THR A 122 -16.19 -0.35 0.71
CA THR A 122 -17.11 -0.36 -0.44
C THR A 122 -16.54 0.45 -1.61
N THR A 123 -15.95 1.59 -1.32
CA THR A 123 -15.25 2.41 -2.33
C THR A 123 -14.04 1.66 -2.92
N LEU A 124 -13.17 1.11 -2.08
CA LEU A 124 -12.00 0.33 -2.53
C LEU A 124 -12.40 -0.84 -3.42
N ASN A 125 -13.51 -1.52 -3.11
CA ASN A 125 -14.07 -2.59 -3.95
C ASN A 125 -14.55 -2.06 -5.30
N LYS A 126 -15.22 -0.92 -5.35
CA LYS A 126 -15.64 -0.25 -6.60
C LYS A 126 -14.44 0.04 -7.50
N PHE A 127 -13.32 0.49 -6.93
CA PHE A 127 -12.08 0.75 -7.65
C PHE A 127 -11.24 -0.53 -7.90
N LYS A 128 -11.76 -1.71 -7.53
CA LYS A 128 -11.09 -3.01 -7.72
C LYS A 128 -9.70 -3.06 -7.09
N VAL A 129 -9.51 -2.38 -5.97
CA VAL A 129 -8.26 -2.46 -5.19
C VAL A 129 -8.09 -3.89 -4.69
N PRO A 130 -6.92 -4.54 -4.93
CA PRO A 130 -6.72 -5.92 -4.49
C PRO A 130 -6.79 -6.07 -2.96
N GLU A 131 -7.12 -7.27 -2.49
CA GLU A 131 -7.30 -7.54 -1.04
C GLU A 131 -6.08 -7.20 -0.19
N ARG A 132 -4.88 -7.48 -0.71
CA ARG A 132 -3.63 -7.17 -0.01
C ARG A 132 -3.53 -5.67 0.29
N GLU A 133 -3.70 -4.83 -0.73
CA GLU A 133 -3.62 -3.37 -0.63
C GLU A 133 -4.73 -2.80 0.25
N LYS A 134 -5.94 -3.36 0.20
CA LYS A 134 -7.04 -2.98 1.12
C LYS A 134 -6.66 -3.28 2.56
N ASN A 135 -6.19 -4.49 2.85
CA ASN A 135 -5.80 -4.90 4.19
C ASN A 135 -4.63 -4.07 4.72
N ASP A 136 -3.63 -3.80 3.89
CA ASP A 136 -2.49 -2.95 4.26
C ASP A 136 -2.95 -1.52 4.59
N LEU A 137 -3.85 -0.95 3.78
CA LEU A 137 -4.40 0.39 4.02
C LEU A 137 -5.25 0.44 5.29
N LEU A 138 -6.15 -0.52 5.48
CA LEU A 138 -6.98 -0.61 6.68
C LEU A 138 -6.13 -0.84 7.93
N GLY A 139 -5.04 -1.61 7.82
CA GLY A 139 -4.06 -1.81 8.88
C GLY A 139 -3.33 -0.52 9.27
N ALA A 140 -3.04 0.34 8.29
CA ALA A 140 -2.39 1.63 8.54
C ALA A 140 -3.34 2.67 9.17
N LEU A 141 -4.64 2.65 8.81
CA LEU A 141 -5.63 3.62 9.28
C LEU A 141 -6.37 3.15 10.55
N GLY A 142 -6.56 1.85 10.72
CA GLY A 142 -7.34 1.26 11.84
C GLY A 142 -6.90 1.70 13.23
N PRO A 143 -5.60 1.80 13.54
CA PRO A 143 -5.11 2.27 14.85
C PRO A 143 -5.59 3.67 15.24
N MET A 144 -6.03 4.49 14.27
CA MET A 144 -6.58 5.83 14.53
C MET A 144 -7.94 5.79 15.22
N LYS A 145 -8.64 4.65 15.22
CA LYS A 145 -9.94 4.49 15.90
C LYS A 145 -9.91 4.96 17.36
N LYS A 146 -8.84 4.65 18.09
CA LYS A 146 -8.66 5.03 19.50
C LYS A 146 -8.59 6.55 19.73
N ASP A 147 -8.16 7.31 18.70
CA ASP A 147 -8.02 8.76 18.76
C ASP A 147 -9.26 9.48 18.19
N ILE A 148 -10.14 8.76 17.48
CA ILE A 148 -11.34 9.28 16.81
C ILE A 148 -12.61 8.93 17.57
N ALA A 149 -12.76 7.66 17.98
CA ALA A 149 -13.95 7.21 18.71
C ALA A 149 -13.83 7.54 20.19
N GLU A 150 -14.70 8.40 20.68
CA GLU A 150 -14.73 8.83 22.10
C GLU A 150 -15.51 7.85 22.98
N ARG A 151 -16.31 6.99 22.37
CA ARG A 151 -17.19 6.03 23.05
C ARG A 151 -17.11 4.67 22.36
N PRO A 152 -17.22 3.56 23.11
CA PRO A 152 -17.25 2.22 22.56
C PRO A 152 -18.43 1.98 21.60
#